data_17bdcd19ad35bb24cf24ef1da31cca9e
#
_entry.id   17bdcd19ad35bb24cf24ef1da31cca9e
#
_cell.length_a   1.000
_cell.length_b   1.000
_cell.length_c   1.000
_cell.angle_alpha   90.00
_cell.angle_beta   90.00
_cell.angle_gamma   90.00
#
_symmetry.space_group_name_H-M   'P 1'
#
loop_
_entity.id
_entity.type
_entity.pdbx_description
1 polymer ?
#
loop_
_entity_poly.entity_id
_entity_poly.type
_entity_poly.pdbx_seq_one_letter_code
_entity_poly.pdbx_strand_id
1 'polypeptide(L)'
;MLTWLDIGAGEGDLVRLVAHAFPADIKACDYHIDRFSAPAVPIARVDLDHDRLPYADGEFDVVSCSEVVEHLENYRGLLREIFRVLAPGGVAILTTPNVLNMQSRVRFFSAGFFNLFGPLPVRHDERYSTGAHITPIPYFYLGHALIDAEFTTIFLDIDKWQRHSVFWFITLSPLLILGWLKFLWQEHVTFRTITRTNRPLVYEHVSAKALMGRTIVVSAIKG
;
A
#
# COMPACT_ATOMS: atom_id res chain seq x y z
N MET A 1 7.31 -12.37 23.02
CA MET A 1 8.12 -11.27 22.42
C MET A 1 7.51 -11.03 21.05
N LEU A 2 7.25 -9.79 20.65
CA LEU A 2 6.65 -9.46 19.37
C LEU A 2 7.57 -9.92 18.22
N THR A 3 7.02 -10.59 17.23
CA THR A 3 7.75 -11.02 16.04
C THR A 3 7.38 -10.11 14.85
N TRP A 4 8.39 -9.52 14.19
CA TRP A 4 8.19 -8.53 13.14
C TRP A 4 8.98 -8.88 11.87
N LEU A 5 8.30 -8.86 10.72
CA LEU A 5 8.94 -8.94 9.40
C LEU A 5 8.85 -7.60 8.69
N ASP A 6 9.96 -7.10 8.18
CA ASP A 6 10.00 -5.95 7.27
C ASP A 6 10.28 -6.41 5.84
N ILE A 7 9.33 -6.17 4.94
CA ILE A 7 9.39 -6.55 3.52
C ILE A 7 9.77 -5.33 2.69
N GLY A 8 10.81 -5.47 1.84
CA GLY A 8 11.40 -4.36 1.11
C GLY A 8 12.18 -3.43 2.05
N ALA A 9 13.01 -4.01 2.90
CA ALA A 9 13.67 -3.32 4.00
C ALA A 9 14.67 -2.22 3.57
N GLY A 10 15.09 -2.21 2.29
CA GLY A 10 16.01 -1.22 1.74
C GLY A 10 17.31 -1.10 2.55
N GLU A 11 17.60 0.08 3.05
CA GLU A 11 18.77 0.33 3.90
C GLU A 11 18.56 -0.07 5.38
N GLY A 12 17.34 -0.51 5.76
CA GLY A 12 17.01 -0.95 7.13
C GLY A 12 16.60 0.19 8.08
N ASP A 13 16.16 1.34 7.55
CA ASP A 13 15.77 2.50 8.38
C ASP A 13 14.60 2.17 9.30
N LEU A 14 13.54 1.54 8.77
CA LEU A 14 12.38 1.13 9.57
C LEU A 14 12.78 0.06 10.59
N VAL A 15 13.59 -0.91 10.18
CA VAL A 15 14.12 -1.95 11.07
C VAL A 15 14.85 -1.35 12.27
N ARG A 16 15.72 -0.36 12.05
CA ARG A 16 16.43 0.33 13.15
C ARG A 16 15.49 1.09 14.07
N LEU A 17 14.48 1.78 13.51
CA LEU A 17 13.48 2.50 14.29
C LEU A 17 12.66 1.55 15.17
N VAL A 18 12.21 0.43 14.62
CA VAL A 18 11.44 -0.59 15.34
C VAL A 18 12.29 -1.22 16.44
N ALA A 19 13.53 -1.63 16.13
CA ALA A 19 14.45 -2.23 17.10
C ALA A 19 14.77 -1.29 18.29
N HIS A 20 14.79 0.02 18.03
CA HIS A 20 15.00 1.01 19.09
C HIS A 20 13.73 1.24 19.94
N ALA A 21 12.55 1.21 19.30
CA ALA A 21 11.29 1.57 19.94
C ALA A 21 10.60 0.41 20.67
N PHE A 22 10.82 -0.84 20.21
CA PHE A 22 10.10 -2.01 20.72
C PHE A 22 11.02 -3.21 20.95
N PRO A 23 10.79 -3.99 22.02
CA PRO A 23 11.46 -5.28 22.23
C PRO A 23 10.84 -6.33 21.29
N ALA A 24 11.31 -6.40 20.05
CA ALA A 24 10.81 -7.29 19.01
C ALA A 24 11.92 -8.20 18.46
N ASP A 25 11.54 -9.41 18.07
CA ASP A 25 12.35 -10.27 17.20
C ASP A 25 12.05 -9.89 15.75
N ILE A 26 13.04 -9.25 15.08
CA ILE A 26 12.86 -8.64 13.77
C ILE A 26 13.60 -9.46 12.72
N LYS A 27 12.90 -9.75 11.62
CA LYS A 27 13.50 -10.28 10.38
C LYS A 27 13.19 -9.32 9.23
N ALA A 28 14.00 -9.38 8.19
CA ALA A 28 13.83 -8.55 7.01
C ALA A 28 13.98 -9.36 5.72
N CYS A 29 13.40 -8.87 4.62
CA CYS A 29 13.71 -9.35 3.29
C CYS A 29 13.70 -8.19 2.27
N ASP A 30 14.53 -8.33 1.24
CA ASP A 30 14.66 -7.39 0.14
C ASP A 30 15.25 -8.10 -1.09
N TYR A 31 15.06 -7.52 -2.28
CA TYR A 31 15.78 -7.95 -3.48
C TYR A 31 17.25 -7.52 -3.42
N HIS A 32 17.54 -6.30 -2.96
CA HIS A 32 18.86 -5.67 -2.88
C HIS A 32 19.41 -5.65 -1.45
N ILE A 33 19.90 -6.78 -0.95
CA ILE A 33 20.42 -6.90 0.42
C ILE A 33 21.75 -6.20 0.67
N ASP A 34 22.46 -5.82 -0.39
CA ASP A 34 23.83 -5.26 -0.30
C ASP A 34 23.86 -3.85 0.34
N ARG A 35 22.72 -3.16 0.38
CA ARG A 35 22.57 -1.83 1.01
C ARG A 35 22.07 -1.90 2.44
N PHE A 36 21.64 -3.07 2.91
CA PHE A 36 21.09 -3.23 4.24
C PHE A 36 22.14 -2.99 5.32
N SER A 37 21.87 -2.08 6.24
CA SER A 37 22.81 -1.57 7.24
C SER A 37 22.36 -1.79 8.69
N ALA A 38 21.55 -2.83 8.95
CA ALA A 38 21.17 -3.27 10.29
C ALA A 38 21.75 -4.68 10.59
N PRO A 39 23.05 -4.82 10.85
CA PRO A 39 23.77 -6.11 10.86
C PRO A 39 23.30 -7.09 11.94
N ALA A 40 22.60 -6.61 12.97
CA ALA A 40 22.04 -7.46 14.02
C ALA A 40 20.72 -8.14 13.61
N VAL A 41 20.13 -7.77 12.47
CA VAL A 41 18.85 -8.29 11.98
C VAL A 41 19.09 -9.20 10.77
N PRO A 42 18.60 -10.46 10.80
CA PRO A 42 18.71 -11.35 9.65
C PRO A 42 17.89 -10.83 8.48
N ILE A 43 18.52 -10.80 7.29
CA ILE A 43 17.87 -10.41 6.04
C ILE A 43 17.94 -11.52 5.02
N ALA A 44 16.82 -11.81 4.35
CA ALA A 44 16.74 -12.76 3.24
C ALA A 44 16.66 -12.02 1.90
N ARG A 45 17.36 -12.53 0.86
CA ARG A 45 17.16 -12.06 -0.52
C ARG A 45 15.92 -12.73 -1.09
N VAL A 46 14.95 -11.93 -1.58
CA VAL A 46 13.68 -12.43 -2.12
C VAL A 46 13.26 -11.59 -3.33
N ASP A 47 12.88 -12.25 -4.42
CA ASP A 47 12.17 -11.61 -5.54
C ASP A 47 10.66 -11.63 -5.24
N LEU A 48 10.13 -10.51 -4.80
CA LEU A 48 8.75 -10.39 -4.33
C LEU A 48 7.69 -10.58 -5.42
N ASP A 49 8.06 -10.53 -6.70
CA ASP A 49 7.16 -10.83 -7.81
C ASP A 49 7.04 -12.33 -8.11
N HIS A 50 8.06 -13.13 -7.75
CA HIS A 50 8.18 -14.52 -8.22
C HIS A 50 8.37 -15.53 -7.09
N ASP A 51 9.04 -15.12 -5.99
CA ASP A 51 9.40 -16.03 -4.93
C ASP A 51 8.34 -16.08 -3.83
N ARG A 52 8.27 -17.22 -3.16
CA ARG A 52 7.58 -17.36 -1.89
C ARG A 52 8.45 -16.78 -0.78
N LEU A 53 7.85 -16.10 0.19
CA LEU A 53 8.58 -15.62 1.37
C LEU A 53 9.19 -16.82 2.13
N PRO A 54 10.50 -16.81 2.46
CA PRO A 54 11.21 -17.93 3.07
C PRO A 54 10.94 -18.04 4.59
N TYR A 55 9.68 -17.88 4.97
CA TYR A 55 9.20 -17.91 6.36
C TYR A 55 8.03 -18.87 6.50
N ALA A 56 7.82 -19.40 7.71
CA ALA A 56 6.75 -20.32 8.02
C ALA A 56 5.37 -19.64 8.03
N ASP A 57 4.33 -20.42 7.90
CA ASP A 57 2.94 -19.97 8.06
C ASP A 57 2.73 -19.52 9.51
N GLY A 58 2.17 -18.32 9.72
CA GLY A 58 1.85 -17.81 11.05
C GLY A 58 3.07 -17.42 11.90
N GLU A 59 4.19 -17.10 11.31
CA GLU A 59 5.45 -16.82 12.04
C GLU A 59 5.48 -15.43 12.67
N PHE A 60 4.76 -14.44 12.12
CA PHE A 60 4.89 -13.04 12.54
C PHE A 60 3.61 -12.45 13.12
N ASP A 61 3.75 -11.66 14.18
CA ASP A 61 2.67 -10.85 14.74
C ASP A 61 2.44 -9.58 13.91
N VAL A 62 3.51 -9.02 13.33
CA VAL A 62 3.46 -7.81 12.49
C VAL A 62 4.29 -8.01 11.22
N VAL A 63 3.73 -7.58 10.10
CA VAL A 63 4.46 -7.49 8.81
C VAL A 63 4.34 -6.07 8.29
N SER A 64 5.47 -5.38 8.08
CA SER A 64 5.53 -4.10 7.38
C SER A 64 5.97 -4.28 5.93
N CYS A 65 5.38 -3.48 5.04
CA CYS A 65 5.71 -3.44 3.61
C CYS A 65 5.54 -1.99 3.13
N SER A 66 6.63 -1.22 3.21
CA SER A 66 6.61 0.24 3.04
C SER A 66 7.17 0.67 1.70
N GLU A 67 6.33 1.32 0.85
CA GLU A 67 6.71 1.82 -0.49
C GLU A 67 7.32 0.68 -1.36
N VAL A 68 6.63 -0.46 -1.42
CA VAL A 68 7.07 -1.66 -2.16
C VAL A 68 6.04 -2.09 -3.20
N VAL A 69 4.75 -2.13 -2.84
CA VAL A 69 3.70 -2.72 -3.69
C VAL A 69 3.55 -2.02 -5.05
N GLU A 70 3.89 -0.73 -5.14
CA GLU A 70 3.91 0.04 -6.38
C GLU A 70 5.02 -0.32 -7.36
N HIS A 71 6.04 -1.04 -6.88
CA HIS A 71 7.15 -1.53 -7.71
C HIS A 71 6.91 -2.94 -8.26
N LEU A 72 5.84 -3.61 -7.83
CA LEU A 72 5.58 -5.01 -8.16
C LEU A 72 4.52 -5.16 -9.26
N GLU A 73 4.73 -6.10 -10.16
CA GLU A 73 3.71 -6.57 -11.10
C GLU A 73 2.68 -7.46 -10.37
N ASN A 74 3.14 -8.33 -9.46
CA ASN A 74 2.32 -9.30 -8.72
C ASN A 74 2.08 -8.92 -7.25
N TYR A 75 1.77 -7.65 -6.97
CA TYR A 75 1.49 -7.23 -5.57
C TYR A 75 0.40 -8.05 -4.89
N ARG A 76 -0.59 -8.59 -5.63
CA ARG A 76 -1.64 -9.44 -5.07
C ARG A 76 -1.09 -10.79 -4.57
N GLY A 77 -0.08 -11.34 -5.25
CA GLY A 77 0.64 -12.53 -4.79
C GLY A 77 1.35 -12.26 -3.47
N LEU A 78 2.04 -11.13 -3.38
CA LEU A 78 2.69 -10.69 -2.15
C LEU A 78 1.70 -10.53 -0.99
N LEU A 79 0.50 -9.96 -1.21
CA LEU A 79 -0.51 -9.81 -0.14
C LEU A 79 -0.96 -11.18 0.41
N ARG A 80 -1.10 -12.21 -0.43
CA ARG A 80 -1.41 -13.57 0.02
C ARG A 80 -0.26 -14.19 0.83
N GLU A 81 0.99 -13.93 0.43
CA GLU A 81 2.16 -14.37 1.20
C GLU A 81 2.26 -13.64 2.54
N ILE A 82 1.98 -12.33 2.59
CA ILE A 82 1.89 -11.56 3.86
C ILE A 82 0.81 -12.19 4.77
N PHE A 83 -0.36 -12.50 4.23
CA PHE A 83 -1.41 -13.18 5.00
C PHE A 83 -0.94 -14.54 5.51
N ARG A 84 -0.26 -15.33 4.69
CA ARG A 84 0.25 -16.65 5.07
C ARG A 84 1.21 -16.58 6.26
N VAL A 85 2.20 -15.68 6.20
CA VAL A 85 3.25 -15.59 7.23
C VAL A 85 2.80 -14.89 8.51
N LEU A 86 1.69 -14.15 8.50
CA LEU A 86 1.11 -13.55 9.69
C LEU A 86 0.47 -14.62 10.59
N ALA A 87 0.66 -14.48 11.89
CA ALA A 87 -0.09 -15.24 12.90
C ALA A 87 -1.58 -14.86 12.89
N PRO A 88 -2.50 -15.73 13.37
CA PRO A 88 -3.88 -15.34 13.63
C PRO A 88 -3.92 -14.11 14.56
N GLY A 89 -4.70 -13.10 14.19
CA GLY A 89 -4.73 -11.80 14.88
C GLY A 89 -3.56 -10.87 14.53
N GLY A 90 -2.61 -11.31 13.72
CA GLY A 90 -1.47 -10.51 13.28
C GLY A 90 -1.87 -9.37 12.33
N VAL A 91 -1.00 -8.36 12.23
CA VAL A 91 -1.26 -7.10 11.52
C VAL A 91 -0.29 -6.90 10.38
N ALA A 92 -0.81 -6.68 9.17
CA ALA A 92 -0.06 -6.13 8.04
C ALA A 92 -0.14 -4.60 8.06
N ILE A 93 0.98 -3.91 7.80
CA ILE A 93 1.07 -2.46 7.63
C ILE A 93 1.72 -2.19 6.27
N LEU A 94 0.96 -1.60 5.35
CA LEU A 94 1.42 -1.30 4.00
C LEU A 94 1.41 0.22 3.79
N THR A 95 2.43 0.74 3.11
CA THR A 95 2.38 2.11 2.60
C THR A 95 2.61 2.12 1.09
N THR A 96 1.98 3.09 0.41
CA THR A 96 2.18 3.32 -1.03
C THR A 96 1.76 4.74 -1.39
N PRO A 97 2.31 5.34 -2.46
CA PRO A 97 1.90 6.67 -2.90
C PRO A 97 0.39 6.75 -3.16
N ASN A 98 -0.23 7.80 -2.64
CA ASN A 98 -1.66 8.02 -2.83
C ASN A 98 -1.97 8.58 -4.22
N VAL A 99 -2.31 7.72 -5.15
CA VAL A 99 -2.69 8.11 -6.53
C VAL A 99 -4.04 8.84 -6.61
N LEU A 100 -4.83 8.83 -5.54
CA LEU A 100 -6.17 9.44 -5.51
C LEU A 100 -6.21 10.83 -4.88
N ASN A 101 -5.11 11.32 -4.32
CA ASN A 101 -5.12 12.67 -3.78
C ASN A 101 -5.42 13.70 -4.87
N MET A 102 -5.97 14.85 -4.48
CA MET A 102 -6.47 15.84 -5.42
C MET A 102 -5.40 16.39 -6.38
N GLN A 103 -4.16 16.56 -5.91
CA GLN A 103 -3.06 16.95 -6.78
C GLN A 103 -2.79 15.89 -7.86
N SER A 104 -2.84 14.62 -7.50
CA SER A 104 -2.65 13.50 -8.44
C SER A 104 -3.77 13.43 -9.48
N ARG A 105 -5.03 13.64 -9.05
CA ARG A 105 -6.19 13.69 -9.96
C ARG A 105 -6.10 14.84 -10.96
N VAL A 106 -5.72 16.04 -10.52
CA VAL A 106 -5.52 17.21 -11.40
C VAL A 106 -4.37 16.96 -12.38
N ARG A 107 -3.26 16.39 -11.92
CA ARG A 107 -2.15 16.02 -12.80
C ARG A 107 -2.56 14.96 -13.83
N PHE A 108 -3.31 13.93 -13.41
CA PHE A 108 -3.81 12.92 -14.33
C PHE A 108 -4.75 13.51 -15.39
N PHE A 109 -5.68 14.38 -14.98
CA PHE A 109 -6.58 15.07 -15.90
C PHE A 109 -5.83 15.92 -16.93
N SER A 110 -4.75 16.61 -16.54
CA SER A 110 -4.00 17.52 -17.41
C SER A 110 -2.89 16.85 -18.24
N ALA A 111 -2.27 15.77 -17.74
CA ALA A 111 -1.07 15.18 -18.32
C ALA A 111 -1.15 13.64 -18.51
N GLY A 112 -2.21 12.99 -18.04
CA GLY A 112 -2.37 11.53 -18.15
C GLY A 112 -1.51 10.70 -17.18
N PHE A 113 -0.82 11.34 -16.24
CA PHE A 113 0.05 10.67 -15.27
C PHE A 113 -0.33 11.00 -13.83
N PHE A 114 -0.41 9.99 -12.97
CA PHE A 114 -0.57 10.21 -11.54
C PHE A 114 0.68 10.86 -10.92
N ASN A 115 0.52 11.49 -9.76
CA ASN A 115 1.65 12.01 -9.02
C ASN A 115 2.57 10.86 -8.60
N LEU A 116 3.90 11.02 -8.73
CA LEU A 116 4.93 10.01 -8.52
C LEU A 116 4.94 8.84 -9.54
N PHE A 117 3.98 8.78 -10.45
CA PHE A 117 3.94 7.81 -11.56
C PHE A 117 4.11 8.57 -12.88
N GLY A 118 5.34 8.71 -13.34
CA GLY A 118 5.68 9.35 -14.61
C GLY A 118 5.96 8.35 -15.73
N PRO A 119 6.40 8.83 -16.91
CA PRO A 119 6.89 7.96 -17.97
C PRO A 119 8.07 7.11 -17.46
N LEU A 120 8.02 5.82 -17.74
CA LEU A 120 9.05 4.88 -17.33
C LEU A 120 10.07 4.67 -18.47
N PRO A 121 11.38 4.68 -18.18
CA PRO A 121 12.36 4.24 -19.16
C PRO A 121 12.19 2.73 -19.40
N VAL A 122 12.14 2.32 -20.66
CA VAL A 122 12.16 0.90 -21.03
C VAL A 122 13.62 0.47 -21.08
N ARG A 123 14.06 -0.28 -20.07
CA ARG A 123 15.38 -0.87 -19.99
C ARG A 123 15.22 -2.38 -19.86
N HIS A 124 15.83 -3.12 -20.76
CA HIS A 124 15.75 -4.58 -20.77
C HIS A 124 16.72 -5.24 -19.77
N ASP A 125 17.67 -4.49 -19.25
CA ASP A 125 18.75 -4.93 -18.37
C ASP A 125 18.51 -4.60 -16.89
N GLU A 126 17.55 -3.71 -16.58
CA GLU A 126 17.22 -3.30 -15.21
C GLU A 126 15.74 -3.55 -14.93
N ARG A 127 15.36 -4.79 -14.71
CA ARG A 127 13.96 -5.19 -14.46
C ARG A 127 13.40 -4.61 -13.17
N TYR A 128 14.26 -4.33 -12.20
CA TYR A 128 13.91 -3.82 -10.87
C TYR A 128 14.63 -2.51 -10.58
N SER A 129 14.31 -1.48 -11.34
CA SER A 129 14.76 -0.13 -11.00
C SER A 129 14.03 0.32 -9.73
N THR A 130 14.76 0.46 -8.64
CA THR A 130 14.26 0.93 -7.34
C THR A 130 13.59 2.32 -7.38
N GLY A 131 13.65 3.01 -8.50
CA GLY A 131 12.99 4.31 -8.73
C GLY A 131 11.72 4.24 -9.59
N ALA A 132 11.34 3.07 -10.11
CA ALA A 132 10.23 2.94 -11.05
C ALA A 132 8.94 2.49 -10.35
N HIS A 133 7.99 3.41 -10.18
CA HIS A 133 6.63 3.06 -9.77
C HIS A 133 5.86 2.56 -10.99
N ILE A 134 5.71 1.25 -11.11
CA ILE A 134 5.09 0.59 -12.28
C ILE A 134 3.59 0.35 -12.09
N THR A 135 3.14 0.22 -10.84
CA THR A 135 1.78 -0.21 -10.50
C THR A 135 1.06 0.87 -9.67
N PRO A 136 0.29 1.78 -10.28
CA PRO A 136 -0.50 2.77 -9.54
C PRO A 136 -1.70 2.10 -8.88
N ILE A 137 -1.69 1.93 -7.55
CA ILE A 137 -2.73 1.21 -6.83
C ILE A 137 -3.64 2.20 -6.08
N PRO A 138 -4.88 2.47 -6.55
CA PRO A 138 -5.88 3.19 -5.78
C PRO A 138 -6.27 2.43 -4.51
N TYR A 139 -6.58 3.15 -3.43
CA TYR A 139 -6.96 2.57 -2.13
C TYR A 139 -8.03 1.48 -2.23
N PHE A 140 -9.10 1.70 -3.02
CA PHE A 140 -10.16 0.69 -3.20
C PHE A 140 -9.60 -0.65 -3.69
N TYR A 141 -8.71 -0.62 -4.69
CA TYR A 141 -8.15 -1.87 -5.26
C TYR A 141 -7.14 -2.53 -4.32
N LEU A 142 -6.40 -1.76 -3.53
CA LEU A 142 -5.55 -2.31 -2.46
C LEU A 142 -6.40 -2.98 -1.38
N GLY A 143 -7.43 -2.30 -0.88
CA GLY A 143 -8.35 -2.85 0.11
C GLY A 143 -9.11 -4.09 -0.40
N HIS A 144 -9.56 -4.07 -1.67
CA HIS A 144 -10.17 -5.24 -2.30
C HIS A 144 -9.20 -6.43 -2.37
N ALA A 145 -7.92 -6.16 -2.74
CA ALA A 145 -6.91 -7.21 -2.80
C ALA A 145 -6.59 -7.80 -1.41
N LEU A 146 -6.66 -6.98 -0.36
CA LEU A 146 -6.53 -7.44 1.02
C LEU A 146 -7.70 -8.33 1.45
N ILE A 147 -8.95 -7.96 1.10
CA ILE A 147 -10.13 -8.81 1.35
C ILE A 147 -10.00 -10.14 0.57
N ASP A 148 -9.56 -10.09 -0.69
CA ASP A 148 -9.33 -11.28 -1.52
C ASP A 148 -8.22 -12.18 -0.94
N ALA A 149 -7.26 -11.61 -0.21
CA ALA A 149 -6.24 -12.32 0.55
C ALA A 149 -6.70 -12.74 1.97
N GLU A 150 -8.02 -12.65 2.26
CA GLU A 150 -8.68 -13.10 3.50
C GLU A 150 -8.45 -12.21 4.75
N PHE A 151 -7.91 -10.99 4.60
CA PHE A 151 -7.89 -10.04 5.71
C PHE A 151 -9.30 -9.60 6.08
N THR A 152 -9.58 -9.51 7.38
CA THR A 152 -10.95 -9.25 7.89
C THR A 152 -11.23 -7.79 8.20
N THR A 153 -10.23 -7.04 8.63
CA THR A 153 -10.37 -5.64 9.05
C THR A 153 -9.30 -4.80 8.38
N ILE A 154 -9.71 -3.72 7.72
CA ILE A 154 -8.81 -2.83 6.97
C ILE A 154 -9.03 -1.40 7.46
N PHE A 155 -7.95 -0.70 7.78
CA PHE A 155 -7.94 0.70 8.18
C PHE A 155 -7.10 1.53 7.22
N LEU A 156 -7.60 2.72 6.88
CA LEU A 156 -6.86 3.72 6.11
C LEU A 156 -6.33 4.82 7.03
N ASP A 157 -5.04 5.10 6.93
CA ASP A 157 -4.41 6.29 7.46
C ASP A 157 -3.50 6.95 6.43
N ILE A 158 -2.82 8.01 6.79
CA ILE A 158 -1.92 8.78 5.94
C ILE A 158 -0.66 9.19 6.70
N ASP A 159 0.44 9.36 5.97
CA ASP A 159 1.68 9.90 6.55
C ASP A 159 1.54 11.39 6.92
N LYS A 160 0.96 12.18 6.02
CA LYS A 160 0.70 13.62 6.19
C LYS A 160 -0.27 14.17 5.17
N TRP A 161 -0.86 15.32 5.50
CA TRP A 161 -1.69 16.10 4.59
C TRP A 161 -0.85 16.77 3.50
N GLN A 162 -1.27 16.64 2.25
CA GLN A 162 -0.60 17.28 1.11
C GLN A 162 -1.23 18.63 0.81
N ARG A 163 -0.47 19.73 1.03
CA ARG A 163 -0.98 21.11 0.92
C ARG A 163 -1.69 21.41 -0.41
N HIS A 164 -1.08 21.01 -1.53
CA HIS A 164 -1.69 21.23 -2.85
C HIS A 164 -2.97 20.41 -3.04
N SER A 165 -3.08 19.23 -2.46
CA SER A 165 -4.32 18.45 -2.49
C SER A 165 -5.42 19.11 -1.68
N VAL A 166 -5.11 19.72 -0.54
CA VAL A 166 -6.08 20.51 0.25
C VAL A 166 -6.61 21.70 -0.56
N PHE A 167 -5.72 22.43 -1.23
CA PHE A 167 -6.14 23.54 -2.11
C PHE A 167 -7.09 23.08 -3.22
N TRP A 168 -6.72 22.02 -3.96
CA TRP A 168 -7.55 21.48 -5.02
C TRP A 168 -8.86 20.87 -4.51
N PHE A 169 -8.86 20.28 -3.32
CA PHE A 169 -10.08 19.77 -2.69
C PHE A 169 -11.08 20.89 -2.43
N ILE A 170 -10.63 22.01 -1.85
CA ILE A 170 -11.51 23.16 -1.56
C ILE A 170 -12.07 23.72 -2.88
N THR A 171 -11.23 23.93 -3.90
CA THR A 171 -11.65 24.57 -5.16
C THR A 171 -12.56 23.67 -6.00
N LEU A 172 -12.38 22.37 -5.98
CA LEU A 172 -13.11 21.41 -6.82
C LEU A 172 -14.21 20.66 -6.07
N SER A 173 -14.43 20.95 -4.78
CA SER A 173 -15.43 20.26 -3.95
C SER A 173 -16.84 20.23 -4.55
N PRO A 174 -17.41 21.29 -5.18
CA PRO A 174 -18.73 21.19 -5.78
C PRO A 174 -18.80 20.15 -6.90
N LEU A 175 -17.76 20.09 -7.76
CA LEU A 175 -17.67 19.10 -8.84
C LEU A 175 -17.53 17.69 -8.29
N LEU A 176 -16.74 17.51 -7.23
CA LEU A 176 -16.55 16.23 -6.57
C LEU A 176 -17.86 15.71 -5.96
N ILE A 177 -18.62 16.57 -5.30
CA ILE A 177 -19.92 16.22 -4.70
C ILE A 177 -20.89 15.76 -5.80
N LEU A 178 -21.04 16.54 -6.88
CA LEU A 178 -21.94 16.20 -7.97
C LEU A 178 -21.52 14.88 -8.65
N GLY A 179 -20.23 14.72 -8.90
CA GLY A 179 -19.67 13.48 -9.45
C GLY A 179 -19.90 12.27 -8.56
N TRP A 180 -19.72 12.45 -7.24
CA TRP A 180 -19.95 11.40 -6.26
C TRP A 180 -21.41 11.01 -6.14
N LEU A 181 -22.33 11.97 -6.13
CA LEU A 181 -23.78 11.69 -6.11
C LEU A 181 -24.22 10.93 -7.36
N LYS A 182 -23.74 11.33 -8.55
CA LYS A 182 -24.00 10.61 -9.81
C LYS A 182 -23.44 9.18 -9.75
N PHE A 183 -22.19 9.00 -9.27
CA PHE A 183 -21.56 7.69 -9.09
C PHE A 183 -22.42 6.81 -8.17
N LEU A 184 -22.78 7.29 -6.99
CA LEU A 184 -23.61 6.53 -6.04
C LEU A 184 -24.94 6.11 -6.66
N TRP A 185 -25.60 7.00 -7.40
CA TRP A 185 -26.83 6.66 -8.10
C TRP A 185 -26.62 5.53 -9.11
N GLN A 186 -25.57 5.63 -9.94
CA GLN A 186 -25.24 4.60 -10.93
C GLN A 186 -24.93 3.25 -10.28
N GLU A 187 -24.08 3.24 -9.23
CA GLU A 187 -23.63 2.01 -8.60
C GLU A 187 -24.68 1.34 -7.71
N HIS A 188 -25.61 2.10 -7.13
CA HIS A 188 -26.71 1.54 -6.34
C HIS A 188 -27.91 1.12 -7.19
N VAL A 189 -28.24 1.88 -8.24
CA VAL A 189 -29.47 1.69 -9.00
C VAL A 189 -29.23 0.89 -10.28
N THR A 190 -28.21 1.28 -11.06
CA THR A 190 -27.98 0.70 -12.40
C THR A 190 -27.10 -0.54 -12.33
N PHE A 191 -25.89 -0.42 -11.80
CA PHE A 191 -24.89 -1.50 -11.83
C PHE A 191 -24.95 -2.42 -10.62
N ARG A 192 -25.42 -1.93 -9.47
CA ARG A 192 -25.55 -2.67 -8.20
C ARG A 192 -24.24 -3.30 -7.73
N THR A 193 -23.11 -2.63 -7.96
CA THR A 193 -21.77 -3.12 -7.62
C THR A 193 -21.38 -2.85 -6.17
N ILE A 194 -22.06 -1.92 -5.47
CA ILE A 194 -21.81 -1.65 -4.05
C ILE A 194 -22.52 -2.71 -3.20
N THR A 195 -21.73 -3.57 -2.57
CA THR A 195 -22.18 -4.68 -1.72
C THR A 195 -21.91 -4.37 -0.23
N ARG A 196 -22.42 -5.21 0.68
CA ARG A 196 -22.09 -5.08 2.11
C ARG A 196 -20.59 -5.19 2.38
N THR A 197 -19.89 -6.05 1.65
CA THR A 197 -18.46 -6.33 1.83
C THR A 197 -17.58 -5.17 1.37
N ASN A 198 -17.86 -4.59 0.19
CA ASN A 198 -17.01 -3.55 -0.37
C ASN A 198 -17.43 -2.11 0.00
N ARG A 199 -18.63 -1.94 0.55
CA ARG A 199 -19.17 -0.63 0.92
C ARG A 199 -18.23 0.20 1.79
N PRO A 200 -17.60 -0.32 2.85
CA PRO A 200 -16.65 0.47 3.65
C PRO A 200 -15.51 1.03 2.80
N LEU A 201 -14.89 0.22 1.93
CA LEU A 201 -13.82 0.65 1.04
C LEU A 201 -14.28 1.72 0.04
N VAL A 202 -15.51 1.59 -0.51
CA VAL A 202 -16.05 2.56 -1.47
C VAL A 202 -16.20 3.94 -0.82
N TYR A 203 -16.73 4.01 0.40
CA TYR A 203 -16.92 5.30 1.08
C TYR A 203 -15.60 5.88 1.59
N GLU A 204 -14.69 5.03 2.07
CA GLU A 204 -13.37 5.48 2.53
C GLU A 204 -12.48 5.97 1.38
N HIS A 205 -12.68 5.46 0.16
CA HIS A 205 -11.99 5.87 -1.06
C HIS A 205 -12.16 7.36 -1.42
N VAL A 206 -13.19 8.01 -0.90
CA VAL A 206 -13.45 9.46 -1.04
C VAL A 206 -13.38 10.20 0.29
N SER A 207 -12.81 9.58 1.31
CA SER A 207 -12.57 10.23 2.60
C SER A 207 -11.56 11.38 2.48
N ALA A 208 -11.53 12.26 3.48
CA ALA A 208 -10.53 13.32 3.54
C ALA A 208 -9.09 12.76 3.47
N LYS A 209 -8.82 11.64 4.15
CA LYS A 209 -7.52 10.97 4.10
C LYS A 209 -7.16 10.56 2.66
N ALA A 210 -8.04 9.87 1.95
CA ALA A 210 -7.81 9.45 0.57
C ALA A 210 -7.68 10.63 -0.40
N LEU A 211 -8.42 11.72 -0.21
CA LEU A 211 -8.40 12.87 -1.12
C LEU A 211 -7.25 13.83 -0.86
N MET A 212 -6.72 13.89 0.36
CA MET A 212 -5.72 14.90 0.73
C MET A 212 -4.41 14.34 1.31
N GLY A 213 -4.34 13.04 1.60
CA GLY A 213 -3.10 12.40 2.08
C GLY A 213 -2.04 12.28 0.99
N ARG A 214 -0.76 12.38 1.36
CA ARG A 214 0.36 12.20 0.41
C ARG A 214 0.61 10.73 0.11
N THR A 215 0.85 9.94 1.14
CA THR A 215 1.03 8.50 1.12
C THR A 215 -0.10 7.88 1.92
N ILE A 216 -0.70 6.83 1.45
CA ILE A 216 -1.65 6.05 2.24
C ILE A 216 -0.91 5.03 3.10
N VAL A 217 -1.37 4.87 4.33
CA VAL A 217 -0.95 3.85 5.27
C VAL A 217 -2.17 2.94 5.48
N VAL A 218 -2.04 1.70 5.07
CA VAL A 218 -3.13 0.72 5.17
C VAL A 218 -2.72 -0.37 6.13
N SER A 219 -3.48 -0.54 7.20
CA SER A 219 -3.31 -1.68 8.11
C SER A 219 -4.43 -2.68 7.93
N ALA A 220 -4.09 -3.97 7.97
CA ALA A 220 -5.03 -5.07 7.78
C ALA A 220 -4.78 -6.17 8.81
N ILE A 221 -5.85 -6.74 9.36
CA ILE A 221 -5.79 -7.76 10.42
C ILE A 221 -6.15 -9.12 9.84
N LYS A 222 -5.32 -10.12 10.11
CA LYS A 222 -5.62 -11.53 9.87
C LYS A 222 -6.60 -12.03 10.93
N GLY A 223 -7.78 -12.49 10.53
CA GLY A 223 -8.80 -13.04 11.42
C GLY A 223 -8.43 -14.39 12.02
#